data_ec611c4a941175783362339d792d6f62
#
_entry.id   ec611c4a941175783362339d792d6f62
#
_cell.length_a   1.000
_cell.length_b   1.000
_cell.length_c   1.000
_cell.angle_alpha   90.00
_cell.angle_beta   90.00
_cell.angle_gamma   90.00
#
_symmetry.space_group_name_H-M   'P 1'
#
loop_
_entity.id
_entity.type
_entity.pdbx_description
1 polymer ?
#
loop_
_entity_poly.entity_id
_entity_poly.type
_entity_poly.pdbx_seq_one_letter_code
_entity_poly.pdbx_strand_id
1 'polypeptide(L)'
;MDRALNLLLYPSNLASPGRLVKIARSLSPLFSQTRVVGIDQGGLPADEAVAPTVRLTRIRGASLGAPLGGMRVVCAWGARVYRRFARQRVAAVSAQNLFLLPLAHALARRTGAVFAYNAHELETETVGSAGLRQRLQRVIERHYIRRADVVSVVNESIAQWYREAYPGVDPVVVTNAPTGTGGVIDLRARLGIPEGELLYLHSGYLAPGRNIPLILRAFAQVGSHVVFVGEGALLDEVERAAAAHPTIHRLPPVEPDQVLAMTRGADVALCLIESGCLSHRLSTPNKMMEAFAAGTPALCSALPEARRYLGDQADTWVLEDPEHDLVSALGRITREDVEAFRAPAIPTWEEGASRLREAYERALAARSTHQ
;
A
#
# COMPACT_ATOMS: atom_id res chain seq x y z
N MET A 1 -16.77 -0.26 -30.27
CA MET A 1 -15.66 -1.14 -29.88
C MET A 1 -16.22 -2.21 -28.96
N ASP A 2 -16.06 -3.46 -29.33
CA ASP A 2 -16.53 -4.61 -28.58
C ASP A 2 -15.60 -4.78 -27.36
N ARG A 3 -16.03 -4.22 -26.22
CA ARG A 3 -15.22 -4.07 -25.02
C ARG A 3 -14.97 -5.44 -24.38
N ALA A 4 -13.72 -5.93 -24.44
CA ALA A 4 -13.31 -7.22 -23.88
C ALA A 4 -13.02 -7.15 -22.36
N LEU A 5 -12.68 -8.28 -21.78
CA LEU A 5 -12.44 -8.48 -20.35
C LEU A 5 -11.07 -7.93 -19.91
N ASN A 6 -11.00 -7.25 -18.76
CA ASN A 6 -9.77 -6.91 -18.04
C ASN A 6 -9.60 -7.81 -16.81
N LEU A 7 -8.40 -8.35 -16.61
CA LEU A 7 -8.04 -9.23 -15.50
C LEU A 7 -6.95 -8.62 -14.62
N LEU A 8 -7.22 -8.45 -13.32
CA LEU A 8 -6.24 -8.12 -12.30
C LEU A 8 -5.96 -9.36 -11.46
N LEU A 9 -4.78 -9.94 -11.57
CA LEU A 9 -4.43 -11.18 -10.90
C LEU A 9 -3.73 -10.87 -9.56
N TYR A 10 -4.29 -11.37 -8.45
CA TYR A 10 -3.71 -11.18 -7.11
C TYR A 10 -3.83 -12.46 -6.26
N PRO A 11 -2.72 -12.97 -5.66
CA PRO A 11 -2.71 -14.29 -5.04
C PRO A 11 -3.20 -14.23 -3.57
N SER A 12 -4.38 -13.67 -3.32
CA SER A 12 -5.02 -13.60 -2.00
C SER A 12 -6.49 -14.00 -2.09
N ASN A 13 -7.17 -14.16 -0.94
CA ASN A 13 -8.61 -14.43 -0.88
C ASN A 13 -9.49 -13.22 -1.19
N LEU A 14 -8.90 -12.05 -1.41
CA LEU A 14 -9.62 -10.80 -1.67
C LEU A 14 -10.64 -10.44 -0.57
N ALA A 15 -10.29 -10.63 0.71
CA ALA A 15 -11.13 -10.21 1.82
C ALA A 15 -11.19 -8.68 1.96
N SER A 16 -10.06 -8.01 1.75
CA SER A 16 -9.94 -6.54 1.84
C SER A 16 -9.13 -5.97 0.67
N PRO A 17 -9.65 -6.02 -0.57
CA PRO A 17 -8.89 -5.66 -1.77
C PRO A 17 -8.98 -4.15 -2.13
N GLY A 18 -8.97 -3.24 -1.15
CA GLY A 18 -9.29 -1.82 -1.32
C GLY A 18 -8.57 -1.15 -2.51
N ARG A 19 -7.21 -1.22 -2.58
CA ARG A 19 -6.45 -0.65 -3.70
C ARG A 19 -6.79 -1.33 -5.04
N LEU A 20 -6.95 -2.65 -5.06
CA LEU A 20 -7.27 -3.39 -6.28
C LEU A 20 -8.63 -3.01 -6.85
N VAL A 21 -9.62 -2.80 -5.96
CA VAL A 21 -10.95 -2.32 -6.35
C VAL A 21 -10.89 -0.90 -6.89
N LYS A 22 -10.09 -0.01 -6.27
CA LYS A 22 -9.84 1.34 -6.80
C LYS A 22 -9.26 1.29 -8.23
N ILE A 23 -8.19 0.50 -8.45
CA ILE A 23 -7.60 0.30 -9.79
C ILE A 23 -8.62 -0.27 -10.77
N ALA A 24 -9.34 -1.31 -10.37
CA ALA A 24 -10.35 -1.95 -11.20
C ALA A 24 -11.48 -1.00 -11.62
N ARG A 25 -11.98 -0.18 -10.69
CA ARG A 25 -12.98 0.87 -10.97
C ARG A 25 -12.43 1.95 -11.91
N SER A 26 -11.19 2.38 -11.69
CA SER A 26 -10.54 3.40 -12.53
C SER A 26 -10.32 2.96 -13.97
N LEU A 27 -10.03 1.67 -14.18
CA LEU A 27 -9.85 1.09 -15.53
C LEU A 27 -11.15 0.61 -16.17
N SER A 28 -12.23 0.43 -15.39
CA SER A 28 -13.49 -0.15 -15.88
C SER A 28 -14.11 0.58 -17.08
N PRO A 29 -13.97 1.91 -17.28
CA PRO A 29 -14.51 2.57 -18.48
C PRO A 29 -13.91 2.07 -19.81
N LEU A 30 -12.72 1.48 -19.77
CA LEU A 30 -12.03 0.95 -20.96
C LEU A 30 -12.49 -0.45 -21.39
N PHE A 31 -13.23 -1.16 -20.54
CA PHE A 31 -13.54 -2.57 -20.70
C PHE A 31 -15.04 -2.87 -20.49
N SER A 32 -15.54 -3.97 -21.05
CA SER A 32 -16.93 -4.42 -20.77
C SER A 32 -17.08 -4.93 -19.35
N GLN A 33 -16.05 -5.58 -18.84
CA GLN A 33 -15.99 -6.08 -17.48
C GLN A 33 -14.54 -6.11 -16.99
N THR A 34 -14.33 -5.75 -15.73
CA THR A 34 -13.06 -5.91 -15.01
C THR A 34 -13.22 -6.94 -13.90
N ARG A 35 -12.32 -7.91 -13.84
CA ARG A 35 -12.30 -8.94 -12.80
C ARG A 35 -11.00 -8.87 -12.00
N VAL A 36 -11.14 -8.72 -10.69
CA VAL A 36 -10.05 -8.98 -9.76
C VAL A 36 -10.09 -10.47 -9.42
N VAL A 37 -9.04 -11.19 -9.81
CA VAL A 37 -9.00 -12.66 -9.71
C VAL A 37 -8.10 -13.07 -8.55
N GLY A 38 -8.69 -13.71 -7.56
CA GLY A 38 -8.02 -14.17 -6.34
C GLY A 38 -8.19 -15.66 -6.07
N ILE A 39 -7.72 -16.08 -4.90
CA ILE A 39 -7.75 -17.47 -4.44
C ILE A 39 -9.01 -17.68 -3.58
N ASP A 40 -9.81 -18.67 -3.93
CA ASP A 40 -10.88 -19.16 -3.06
C ASP A 40 -10.30 -20.08 -2.00
N GLN A 41 -10.38 -19.64 -0.76
CA GLN A 41 -9.97 -20.38 0.44
C GLN A 41 -11.17 -20.81 1.30
N GLY A 42 -12.39 -20.61 0.81
CA GLY A 42 -13.63 -20.77 1.56
C GLY A 42 -14.02 -19.54 2.38
N GLY A 43 -15.25 -19.49 2.83
CA GLY A 43 -15.79 -18.42 3.68
C GLY A 43 -16.21 -17.13 2.97
N LEU A 44 -15.86 -16.96 1.69
CA LEU A 44 -16.25 -15.79 0.88
C LEU A 44 -16.91 -16.23 -0.43
N PRO A 45 -17.80 -15.41 -1.03
CA PRO A 45 -18.42 -15.71 -2.32
C PRO A 45 -17.40 -15.95 -3.43
N ALA A 46 -17.58 -16.97 -4.25
CA ALA A 46 -16.69 -17.26 -5.37
C ALA A 46 -16.70 -16.15 -6.45
N ASP A 47 -17.79 -15.41 -6.58
CA ASP A 47 -17.95 -14.30 -7.51
C ASP A 47 -18.85 -13.22 -6.90
N GLU A 48 -18.31 -12.00 -6.76
CA GLU A 48 -18.95 -10.90 -6.04
C GLU A 48 -18.88 -9.62 -6.87
N ALA A 49 -20.01 -8.93 -7.04
CA ALA A 49 -20.06 -7.63 -7.72
C ALA A 49 -19.75 -6.52 -6.74
N VAL A 50 -18.73 -5.69 -7.03
CA VAL A 50 -18.33 -4.53 -6.22
C VAL A 50 -18.57 -3.20 -6.93
N ALA A 51 -18.91 -3.25 -8.22
CA ALA A 51 -19.43 -2.17 -9.04
C ALA A 51 -20.13 -2.76 -10.27
N PRO A 52 -20.89 -1.98 -11.07
CA PRO A 52 -21.66 -2.51 -12.21
C PRO A 52 -20.83 -3.33 -13.20
N THR A 53 -19.57 -2.94 -13.43
CA THR A 53 -18.65 -3.60 -14.36
C THR A 53 -17.42 -4.23 -13.66
N VAL A 54 -17.37 -4.24 -12.32
CA VAL A 54 -16.23 -4.77 -11.55
C VAL A 54 -16.68 -5.91 -10.66
N ARG A 55 -15.99 -7.05 -10.78
CA ARG A 55 -16.26 -8.26 -9.99
C ARG A 55 -15.00 -8.79 -9.31
N LEU A 56 -15.14 -9.27 -8.08
CA LEU A 56 -14.15 -10.13 -7.44
C LEU A 56 -14.47 -11.58 -7.84
N THR A 57 -13.49 -12.28 -8.39
CA THR A 57 -13.63 -13.67 -8.81
C THR A 57 -12.62 -14.52 -8.07
N ARG A 58 -13.08 -15.40 -7.20
CA ARG A 58 -12.21 -16.29 -6.42
C ARG A 58 -12.20 -17.67 -7.09
N ILE A 59 -11.00 -18.16 -7.38
CA ILE A 59 -10.79 -19.48 -8.02
C ILE A 59 -10.15 -20.40 -7.00
N ARG A 60 -10.70 -21.59 -6.85
CA ARG A 60 -10.28 -22.59 -5.85
C ARG A 60 -8.77 -22.77 -5.84
N GLY A 61 -8.16 -22.61 -4.67
CA GLY A 61 -6.74 -22.77 -4.40
C GLY A 61 -6.51 -23.06 -2.93
N ALA A 62 -5.36 -23.61 -2.55
CA ALA A 62 -5.01 -23.79 -1.15
C ALA A 62 -4.39 -22.49 -0.57
N SER A 63 -4.35 -22.36 0.76
CA SER A 63 -3.72 -21.23 1.43
C SER A 63 -2.21 -21.19 1.18
N LEU A 64 -1.67 -19.95 1.06
CA LEU A 64 -0.23 -19.70 0.82
C LEU A 64 0.66 -19.93 2.06
N GLY A 65 0.08 -20.35 3.19
CA GLY A 65 0.72 -20.37 4.51
C GLY A 65 1.86 -21.37 4.75
N ALA A 66 2.28 -22.18 3.76
CA ALA A 66 3.38 -23.13 3.91
C ALA A 66 4.58 -22.75 3.01
N PRO A 67 5.83 -22.72 3.53
CA PRO A 67 7.01 -22.23 2.80
C PRO A 67 7.32 -22.94 1.48
N LEU A 68 7.13 -24.25 1.39
CA LEU A 68 7.30 -25.05 0.16
C LEU A 68 5.98 -25.38 -0.55
N GLY A 69 4.85 -25.22 0.15
CA GLY A 69 3.52 -25.38 -0.41
C GLY A 69 3.11 -24.18 -1.26
N GLY A 70 3.56 -22.97 -0.90
CA GLY A 70 3.15 -21.73 -1.54
C GLY A 70 3.38 -21.69 -3.06
N MET A 71 4.55 -22.09 -3.55
CA MET A 71 4.84 -22.09 -4.99
C MET A 71 3.97 -23.13 -5.75
N ARG A 72 3.82 -24.34 -5.22
CA ARG A 72 2.93 -25.36 -5.82
C ARG A 72 1.48 -24.92 -5.85
N VAL A 73 1.02 -24.26 -4.79
CA VAL A 73 -0.33 -23.70 -4.68
C VAL A 73 -0.55 -22.61 -5.72
N VAL A 74 0.38 -21.67 -5.86
CA VAL A 74 0.32 -20.61 -6.88
C VAL A 74 0.34 -21.21 -8.29
N CYS A 75 1.18 -22.21 -8.57
CA CYS A 75 1.22 -22.88 -9.86
C CYS A 75 -0.10 -23.63 -10.17
N ALA A 76 -0.65 -24.38 -9.22
CA ALA A 76 -1.91 -25.11 -9.40
C ALA A 76 -3.11 -24.16 -9.58
N TRP A 77 -3.16 -23.08 -8.80
CA TRP A 77 -4.14 -22.01 -8.96
C TRP A 77 -3.96 -21.31 -10.31
N GLY A 78 -2.74 -20.95 -10.66
CA GLY A 78 -2.41 -20.32 -11.93
C GLY A 78 -2.82 -21.15 -13.14
N ALA A 79 -2.65 -22.47 -13.09
CA ALA A 79 -3.13 -23.37 -14.15
C ALA A 79 -4.67 -23.35 -14.28
N ARG A 80 -5.41 -23.20 -13.18
CA ARG A 80 -6.88 -23.06 -13.20
C ARG A 80 -7.29 -21.71 -13.78
N VAL A 81 -6.61 -20.62 -13.36
CA VAL A 81 -6.82 -19.27 -13.91
C VAL A 81 -6.56 -19.29 -15.42
N TYR A 82 -5.43 -19.83 -15.85
CA TYR A 82 -5.08 -19.94 -17.26
C TYR A 82 -6.15 -20.69 -18.06
N ARG A 83 -6.55 -21.90 -17.63
CA ARG A 83 -7.59 -22.70 -18.30
C ARG A 83 -8.94 -21.98 -18.38
N ARG A 84 -9.30 -21.20 -17.35
CA ARG A 84 -10.57 -20.47 -17.31
C ARG A 84 -10.60 -19.30 -18.29
N PHE A 85 -9.49 -18.58 -18.47
CA PHE A 85 -9.47 -17.33 -19.20
C PHE A 85 -8.75 -17.39 -20.57
N ALA A 86 -7.92 -18.40 -20.84
CA ALA A 86 -7.15 -18.51 -22.10
C ALA A 86 -7.97 -18.63 -23.39
N ARG A 87 -9.27 -18.91 -23.29
CA ARG A 87 -10.21 -18.99 -24.42
C ARG A 87 -11.23 -17.86 -24.43
N GLN A 88 -11.14 -16.91 -23.50
CA GLN A 88 -12.03 -15.76 -23.43
C GLN A 88 -11.41 -14.57 -24.18
N ARG A 89 -12.27 -13.61 -24.55
CA ARG A 89 -11.80 -12.33 -25.14
C ARG A 89 -11.27 -11.43 -24.03
N VAL A 90 -9.99 -11.52 -23.77
CA VAL A 90 -9.28 -10.72 -22.76
C VAL A 90 -8.53 -9.62 -23.48
N ALA A 91 -8.76 -8.36 -23.08
CA ALA A 91 -8.07 -7.20 -23.65
C ALA A 91 -6.87 -6.75 -22.79
N ALA A 92 -6.90 -7.00 -21.49
CA ALA A 92 -5.78 -6.70 -20.60
C ALA A 92 -5.65 -7.72 -19.48
N VAL A 93 -4.41 -8.04 -19.10
CA VAL A 93 -4.06 -8.88 -17.96
C VAL A 93 -2.97 -8.17 -17.16
N SER A 94 -3.23 -7.88 -15.88
CA SER A 94 -2.23 -7.31 -14.98
C SER A 94 -1.84 -8.26 -13.87
N ALA A 95 -0.53 -8.39 -13.63
CA ALA A 95 0.02 -8.99 -12.42
C ALA A 95 0.08 -7.92 -11.32
N GLN A 96 -0.43 -8.25 -10.14
CA GLN A 96 -0.40 -7.39 -8.95
C GLN A 96 0.67 -7.86 -7.94
N ASN A 97 1.49 -8.80 -8.38
CA ASN A 97 2.58 -9.37 -7.59
C ASN A 97 3.59 -10.00 -8.55
N LEU A 98 4.87 -9.95 -8.19
CA LEU A 98 5.99 -10.44 -8.98
C LEU A 98 5.83 -11.90 -9.42
N PHE A 99 5.36 -12.78 -8.53
CA PHE A 99 5.21 -14.20 -8.83
C PHE A 99 4.10 -14.52 -9.85
N LEU A 100 3.24 -13.55 -10.13
CA LEU A 100 2.18 -13.69 -11.15
C LEU A 100 2.60 -13.18 -12.55
N LEU A 101 3.77 -12.58 -12.69
CA LEU A 101 4.28 -12.12 -13.98
C LEU A 101 4.30 -13.22 -15.04
N PRO A 102 4.80 -14.46 -14.74
CA PRO A 102 4.77 -15.55 -15.72
C PRO A 102 3.36 -15.90 -16.20
N LEU A 103 2.39 -15.97 -15.28
CA LEU A 103 1.01 -16.30 -15.59
C LEU A 103 0.33 -15.20 -16.41
N ALA A 104 0.47 -13.94 -15.96
CA ALA A 104 -0.13 -12.80 -16.65
C ALA A 104 0.43 -12.66 -18.07
N HIS A 105 1.74 -12.80 -18.25
CA HIS A 105 2.37 -12.78 -19.56
C HIS A 105 1.91 -13.94 -20.47
N ALA A 106 1.80 -15.16 -19.92
CA ALA A 106 1.32 -16.32 -20.69
C ALA A 106 -0.14 -16.14 -21.16
N LEU A 107 -1.01 -15.61 -20.29
CA LEU A 107 -2.38 -15.26 -20.65
C LEU A 107 -2.42 -14.15 -21.70
N ALA A 108 -1.67 -13.07 -21.50
CA ALA A 108 -1.62 -11.96 -22.43
C ALA A 108 -1.15 -12.41 -23.83
N ARG A 109 -0.09 -13.23 -23.89
CA ARG A 109 0.36 -13.82 -25.17
C ARG A 109 -0.68 -14.71 -25.82
N ARG A 110 -1.40 -15.51 -25.02
CA ARG A 110 -2.42 -16.44 -25.56
C ARG A 110 -3.64 -15.74 -26.13
N THR A 111 -4.01 -14.60 -25.54
CA THR A 111 -5.24 -13.86 -25.87
C THR A 111 -4.99 -12.60 -26.72
N GLY A 112 -3.73 -12.22 -26.96
CA GLY A 112 -3.38 -10.94 -27.61
C GLY A 112 -3.57 -9.72 -26.70
N ALA A 113 -3.79 -9.93 -25.39
CA ALA A 113 -4.08 -8.87 -24.43
C ALA A 113 -2.88 -7.99 -24.10
N VAL A 114 -3.13 -6.77 -23.63
CA VAL A 114 -2.15 -5.92 -22.96
C VAL A 114 -1.64 -6.63 -21.71
N PHE A 115 -0.32 -6.70 -21.56
CA PHE A 115 0.34 -7.22 -20.37
C PHE A 115 0.77 -6.08 -19.46
N ALA A 116 0.25 -6.03 -18.22
CA ALA A 116 0.60 -5.00 -17.26
C ALA A 116 1.20 -5.59 -15.97
N TYR A 117 2.08 -4.82 -15.33
CA TYR A 117 2.63 -5.10 -14.00
C TYR A 117 2.36 -3.93 -13.06
N ASN A 118 1.65 -4.18 -11.98
CA ASN A 118 1.42 -3.20 -10.92
C ASN A 118 2.27 -3.58 -9.70
N ALA A 119 3.42 -2.94 -9.54
CA ALA A 119 4.32 -3.15 -8.40
C ALA A 119 3.86 -2.30 -7.22
N HIS A 120 3.35 -2.96 -6.18
CA HIS A 120 2.90 -2.28 -4.96
C HIS A 120 4.04 -1.89 -4.02
N GLU A 121 5.18 -2.54 -4.19
CA GLU A 121 6.43 -2.35 -3.44
C GLU A 121 7.59 -2.91 -4.26
N LEU A 122 8.83 -2.75 -3.81
CA LEU A 122 9.98 -3.43 -4.40
C LEU A 122 10.04 -4.88 -3.88
N GLU A 123 9.29 -5.79 -4.51
CA GLU A 123 9.15 -7.17 -4.04
C GLU A 123 10.47 -7.96 -4.04
N THR A 124 11.45 -7.57 -4.86
CA THR A 124 12.79 -8.15 -4.88
C THR A 124 13.69 -7.63 -3.75
N GLU A 125 13.29 -6.56 -3.07
CA GLU A 125 14.08 -5.82 -2.09
C GLU A 125 13.41 -5.77 -0.70
N THR A 126 12.52 -6.72 -0.40
CA THR A 126 11.85 -6.84 0.90
C THR A 126 12.70 -7.61 1.91
N VAL A 127 12.38 -7.47 3.20
CA VAL A 127 13.05 -8.21 4.31
C VAL A 127 13.07 -9.73 4.06
N GLY A 128 12.01 -10.29 3.46
CA GLY A 128 11.90 -11.71 3.14
C GLY A 128 12.63 -12.14 1.84
N SER A 129 13.24 -11.19 1.12
CA SER A 129 13.92 -11.42 -0.15
C SER A 129 15.43 -11.44 0.09
N ALA A 130 16.01 -12.64 0.27
CA ALA A 130 17.44 -12.83 0.49
C ALA A 130 17.99 -14.04 -0.29
N GLY A 131 19.30 -14.05 -0.56
CA GLY A 131 20.03 -15.18 -1.13
C GLY A 131 19.50 -15.66 -2.49
N LEU A 132 19.33 -16.96 -2.64
CA LEU A 132 18.85 -17.58 -3.89
C LEU A 132 17.42 -17.16 -4.26
N ARG A 133 16.56 -16.93 -3.26
CA ARG A 133 15.19 -16.46 -3.49
C ARG A 133 15.19 -15.10 -4.15
N GLN A 134 15.96 -14.16 -3.64
CA GLN A 134 16.08 -12.81 -4.21
C GLN A 134 16.65 -12.85 -5.64
N ARG A 135 17.68 -13.68 -5.88
CA ARG A 135 18.25 -13.87 -7.23
C ARG A 135 17.18 -14.36 -8.21
N LEU A 136 16.39 -15.35 -7.81
CA LEU A 136 15.30 -15.86 -8.65
C LEU A 136 14.22 -14.79 -8.90
N GLN A 137 13.83 -14.05 -7.87
CA GLN A 137 12.88 -12.94 -7.99
C GLN A 137 13.38 -11.90 -8.99
N ARG A 138 14.63 -11.45 -8.87
CA ARG A 138 15.25 -10.49 -9.81
C ARG A 138 15.32 -11.02 -11.24
N VAL A 139 15.59 -12.31 -11.43
CA VAL A 139 15.59 -12.96 -12.77
C VAL A 139 14.19 -12.94 -13.36
N ILE A 140 13.17 -13.32 -12.59
CA ILE A 140 11.77 -13.30 -13.02
C ILE A 140 11.37 -11.86 -13.37
N GLU A 141 11.57 -10.91 -12.48
CA GLU A 141 11.21 -9.51 -12.69
C GLU A 141 11.89 -8.95 -13.95
N ARG A 142 13.22 -9.09 -14.04
CA ARG A 142 14.00 -8.62 -15.22
C ARG A 142 13.53 -9.20 -16.54
N HIS A 143 13.11 -10.48 -16.52
CA HIS A 143 12.63 -11.14 -17.73
C HIS A 143 11.28 -10.62 -18.19
N TYR A 144 10.35 -10.39 -17.26
CA TYR A 144 8.97 -10.04 -17.61
C TYR A 144 8.71 -8.54 -17.65
N ILE A 145 9.36 -7.72 -16.80
CA ILE A 145 9.09 -6.29 -16.74
C ILE A 145 9.35 -5.58 -18.07
N ARG A 146 10.39 -5.99 -18.79
CA ARG A 146 10.71 -5.45 -20.14
C ARG A 146 9.73 -5.87 -21.23
N ARG A 147 8.82 -6.77 -20.93
CA ARG A 147 7.76 -7.27 -21.81
C ARG A 147 6.40 -6.71 -21.44
N ALA A 148 6.32 -6.01 -20.33
CA ALA A 148 5.09 -5.36 -19.90
C ALA A 148 4.83 -4.14 -20.79
N ASP A 149 3.60 -4.03 -21.29
CA ASP A 149 3.13 -2.88 -22.04
C ASP A 149 2.87 -1.69 -21.10
N VAL A 150 2.49 -1.98 -19.83
CA VAL A 150 2.27 -0.98 -18.79
C VAL A 150 2.91 -1.48 -17.49
N VAL A 151 3.73 -0.64 -16.87
CA VAL A 151 4.24 -0.83 -15.51
C VAL A 151 3.72 0.31 -14.64
N SER A 152 3.17 0.01 -13.47
CA SER A 152 2.79 1.03 -12.50
C SER A 152 3.38 0.77 -11.13
N VAL A 153 3.69 1.84 -10.42
CA VAL A 153 4.30 1.85 -9.08
C VAL A 153 3.58 2.82 -8.16
N VAL A 154 3.91 2.82 -6.88
CA VAL A 154 3.17 3.59 -5.88
C VAL A 154 3.73 4.99 -5.61
N ASN A 155 4.99 5.26 -5.96
CA ASN A 155 5.65 6.54 -5.72
C ASN A 155 6.82 6.79 -6.69
N GLU A 156 7.37 7.99 -6.66
CA GLU A 156 8.45 8.41 -7.56
C GLU A 156 9.80 7.77 -7.22
N SER A 157 10.11 7.55 -5.94
CA SER A 157 11.36 6.90 -5.52
C SER A 157 11.45 5.47 -6.07
N ILE A 158 10.35 4.72 -6.06
CA ILE A 158 10.27 3.39 -6.67
C ILE A 158 10.32 3.50 -8.20
N ALA A 159 9.64 4.48 -8.80
CA ALA A 159 9.69 4.70 -10.26
C ALA A 159 11.12 4.95 -10.74
N GLN A 160 11.85 5.82 -10.03
CA GLN A 160 13.23 6.11 -10.35
C GLN A 160 14.11 4.86 -10.23
N TRP A 161 13.96 4.08 -9.16
CA TRP A 161 14.68 2.81 -9.01
C TRP A 161 14.43 1.85 -10.19
N TYR A 162 13.18 1.74 -10.66
CA TYR A 162 12.84 0.90 -11.82
C TYR A 162 13.46 1.42 -13.12
N ARG A 163 13.49 2.74 -13.35
CA ARG A 163 14.16 3.34 -14.53
C ARG A 163 15.66 3.06 -14.54
N GLU A 164 16.30 3.13 -13.38
CA GLU A 164 17.74 2.84 -13.22
C GLU A 164 18.04 1.33 -13.35
N ALA A 165 17.27 0.48 -12.70
CA ALA A 165 17.46 -0.98 -12.71
C ALA A 165 17.10 -1.64 -14.04
N TYR A 166 16.13 -1.06 -14.77
CA TYR A 166 15.60 -1.60 -16.02
C TYR A 166 15.49 -0.53 -17.10
N PRO A 167 16.62 -0.13 -17.75
CA PRO A 167 16.59 0.87 -18.81
C PRO A 167 15.55 0.55 -19.89
N GLY A 168 14.75 1.55 -20.27
CA GLY A 168 13.62 1.44 -21.18
C GLY A 168 12.27 1.12 -20.52
N VAL A 169 12.23 0.90 -19.22
CA VAL A 169 10.99 0.81 -18.45
C VAL A 169 10.70 2.18 -17.82
N ASP A 170 9.54 2.76 -18.13
CA ASP A 170 9.07 4.02 -17.52
C ASP A 170 7.74 3.78 -16.79
N PRO A 171 7.79 3.59 -15.46
CA PRO A 171 6.59 3.28 -14.69
C PRO A 171 5.65 4.48 -14.52
N VAL A 172 4.36 4.22 -14.59
CA VAL A 172 3.31 5.17 -14.19
C VAL A 172 3.19 5.20 -12.68
N VAL A 173 3.35 6.37 -12.07
CA VAL A 173 3.14 6.53 -10.63
C VAL A 173 1.65 6.66 -10.32
N VAL A 174 1.15 5.74 -9.49
CA VAL A 174 -0.23 5.71 -8.99
C VAL A 174 -0.18 5.65 -7.46
N THR A 175 -0.12 6.81 -6.83
CA THR A 175 -0.04 6.92 -5.37
C THR A 175 -1.31 6.35 -4.72
N ASN A 176 -1.13 5.64 -3.60
CA ASN A 176 -2.27 5.18 -2.82
C ASN A 176 -2.84 6.33 -1.98
N ALA A 177 -3.39 7.33 -2.67
CA ALA A 177 -3.99 8.49 -2.02
C ALA A 177 -5.16 8.06 -1.12
N PRO A 178 -5.21 8.57 0.11
CA PRO A 178 -6.30 8.26 1.03
C PRO A 178 -7.61 8.84 0.50
N THR A 179 -8.69 8.12 0.77
CA THR A 179 -10.05 8.57 0.52
C THR A 179 -10.82 8.46 1.83
N GLY A 180 -11.55 9.46 2.23
CA GLY A 180 -12.32 9.44 3.48
C GLY A 180 -13.32 10.59 3.55
N THR A 181 -14.22 10.48 4.49
CA THR A 181 -15.22 11.51 4.78
C THR A 181 -14.61 12.70 5.53
N GLY A 182 -15.26 13.84 5.46
CA GLY A 182 -14.96 14.99 6.32
C GLY A 182 -15.27 14.69 7.80
N GLY A 183 -14.93 15.64 8.67
CA GLY A 183 -15.18 15.56 10.11
C GLY A 183 -13.92 15.28 10.92
N VAL A 184 -14.10 15.29 12.25
CA VAL A 184 -13.05 15.02 13.26
C VAL A 184 -13.63 14.06 14.28
N ILE A 185 -12.89 13.03 14.65
CA ILE A 185 -13.18 12.20 15.82
C ILE A 185 -12.42 12.79 17.00
N ASP A 186 -13.13 13.31 17.98
CA ASP A 186 -12.51 13.90 19.17
C ASP A 186 -11.85 12.81 20.03
N LEU A 187 -10.59 12.55 19.75
CA LEU A 187 -9.79 11.58 20.49
C LEU A 187 -9.48 12.10 21.91
N ARG A 188 -9.34 13.42 22.11
CA ARG A 188 -9.05 14.02 23.41
C ARG A 188 -10.18 13.81 24.40
N ALA A 189 -11.41 14.19 24.02
CA ALA A 189 -12.58 13.96 24.85
C ALA A 189 -12.79 12.47 25.14
N ARG A 190 -12.54 11.60 24.14
CA ARG A 190 -12.70 10.15 24.28
C ARG A 190 -11.69 9.53 25.26
N LEU A 191 -10.49 10.09 25.36
CA LEU A 191 -9.39 9.57 26.18
C LEU A 191 -9.17 10.39 27.47
N GLY A 192 -9.91 11.49 27.67
CA GLY A 192 -9.75 12.37 28.83
C GLY A 192 -8.42 13.14 28.83
N ILE A 193 -7.87 13.48 27.65
CA ILE A 193 -6.57 14.16 27.54
C ILE A 193 -6.77 15.68 27.62
N PRO A 194 -6.01 16.40 28.51
CA PRO A 194 -6.07 17.84 28.64
C PRO A 194 -5.70 18.57 27.33
N GLU A 195 -6.31 19.74 27.09
CA GLU A 195 -6.06 20.52 25.85
C GLU A 195 -4.60 20.98 25.69
N GLY A 196 -3.89 21.20 26.80
CA GLY A 196 -2.48 21.63 26.77
C GLY A 196 -1.47 20.56 26.41
N GLU A 197 -1.84 19.28 26.43
CA GLU A 197 -0.93 18.16 26.20
C GLU A 197 -0.99 17.68 24.76
N LEU A 198 0.16 17.29 24.17
CA LEU A 198 0.21 16.79 22.79
C LEU A 198 -0.28 15.34 22.72
N LEU A 199 -1.13 15.05 21.72
CA LEU A 199 -1.63 13.72 21.42
C LEU A 199 -1.04 13.23 20.09
N TYR A 200 -0.27 12.16 20.18
CA TYR A 200 0.29 11.44 19.04
C TYR A 200 -0.58 10.24 18.65
N LEU A 201 -0.68 9.96 17.36
CA LEU A 201 -1.46 8.85 16.83
C LEU A 201 -0.59 7.85 16.10
N HIS A 202 -0.64 6.58 16.48
CA HIS A 202 -0.19 5.46 15.65
C HIS A 202 -1.41 4.70 15.13
N SER A 203 -1.73 4.80 13.85
CA SER A 203 -2.86 4.12 13.20
C SER A 203 -2.42 2.92 12.36
N GLY A 204 -3.25 1.86 12.29
CA GLY A 204 -3.10 0.71 11.39
C GLY A 204 -2.45 -0.51 12.03
N TYR A 205 -1.85 -1.40 11.23
CA TYR A 205 -1.43 -2.72 11.66
C TYR A 205 -0.27 -2.68 12.66
N LEU A 206 -0.47 -3.29 13.84
CA LEU A 206 0.50 -3.35 14.94
C LEU A 206 1.45 -4.53 14.72
N ALA A 207 2.51 -4.31 13.95
CA ALA A 207 3.42 -5.36 13.52
C ALA A 207 4.90 -4.94 13.63
N PRO A 208 5.83 -5.89 13.66
CA PRO A 208 7.26 -5.62 13.48
C PRO A 208 7.52 -4.76 12.23
N GLY A 209 8.59 -3.96 12.25
CA GLY A 209 8.90 -3.02 11.19
C GLY A 209 8.21 -1.66 11.30
N ARG A 210 7.45 -1.42 12.35
CA ARG A 210 6.72 -0.15 12.63
C ARG A 210 7.23 0.59 13.86
N ASN A 211 8.37 0.20 14.39
CA ASN A 211 9.01 0.79 15.60
C ASN A 211 8.10 0.85 16.82
N ILE A 212 7.09 -0.04 16.94
CA ILE A 212 6.14 -0.02 18.06
C ILE A 212 6.85 -0.16 19.41
N PRO A 213 7.78 -1.12 19.64
CA PRO A 213 8.49 -1.22 20.91
C PRO A 213 9.29 0.05 21.24
N LEU A 214 9.87 0.71 20.25
CA LEU A 214 10.57 1.98 20.43
C LEU A 214 9.61 3.10 20.86
N ILE A 215 8.46 3.23 20.17
CA ILE A 215 7.43 4.21 20.51
C ILE A 215 6.95 4.01 21.96
N LEU A 216 6.66 2.78 22.36
CA LEU A 216 6.22 2.48 23.72
C LEU A 216 7.27 2.89 24.75
N ARG A 217 8.56 2.55 24.54
CA ARG A 217 9.66 2.96 25.43
C ARG A 217 9.82 4.49 25.52
N ALA A 218 9.67 5.18 24.40
CA ALA A 218 9.81 6.64 24.35
C ALA A 218 8.68 7.34 25.12
N PHE A 219 7.43 6.95 24.86
CA PHE A 219 6.26 7.55 25.52
C PHE A 219 6.12 7.19 27.01
N ALA A 220 6.75 6.12 27.46
CA ALA A 220 6.89 5.83 28.88
C ALA A 220 7.82 6.81 29.63
N GLN A 221 8.60 7.63 28.93
CA GLN A 221 9.59 8.56 29.48
C GLN A 221 9.20 10.04 29.35
N VAL A 222 8.18 10.34 28.53
CA VAL A 222 7.74 11.73 28.25
C VAL A 222 6.31 11.96 28.73
N GLY A 223 5.93 13.24 28.90
CA GLY A 223 4.58 13.62 29.34
C GLY A 223 3.54 13.69 28.22
N SER A 224 3.95 13.56 26.96
CA SER A 224 3.02 13.55 25.82
C SER A 224 2.24 12.24 25.72
N HIS A 225 1.04 12.30 25.18
CA HIS A 225 0.17 11.14 25.00
C HIS A 225 0.35 10.49 23.63
N VAL A 226 0.25 9.15 23.58
CA VAL A 226 0.14 8.39 22.34
C VAL A 226 -1.07 7.47 22.37
N VAL A 227 -1.82 7.44 21.26
CA VAL A 227 -2.89 6.47 21.04
C VAL A 227 -2.55 5.53 19.90
N PHE A 228 -2.63 4.23 20.17
CA PHE A 228 -2.51 3.19 19.16
C PHE A 228 -3.91 2.75 18.73
N VAL A 229 -4.18 2.84 17.43
CA VAL A 229 -5.46 2.45 16.83
C VAL A 229 -5.21 1.38 15.78
N GLY A 230 -5.60 0.15 16.06
CA GLY A 230 -5.39 -0.97 15.14
C GLY A 230 -5.32 -2.32 15.84
N GLU A 231 -4.96 -3.31 15.06
CA GLU A 231 -4.76 -4.71 15.45
C GLU A 231 -3.45 -5.24 14.90
N GLY A 232 -2.97 -6.35 15.41
CA GLY A 232 -1.78 -7.01 14.88
C GLY A 232 -1.02 -7.83 15.92
N ALA A 233 0.11 -8.37 15.49
CA ALA A 233 0.92 -9.29 16.31
C ALA A 233 1.50 -8.65 17.60
N LEU A 234 1.60 -7.30 17.65
CA LEU A 234 2.12 -6.57 18.80
C LEU A 234 1.00 -5.95 19.66
N LEU A 235 -0.27 -6.36 19.48
CA LEU A 235 -1.40 -5.84 20.25
C LEU A 235 -1.22 -6.04 21.75
N ASP A 236 -0.86 -7.26 22.19
CA ASP A 236 -0.67 -7.59 23.61
C ASP A 236 0.44 -6.74 24.28
N GLU A 237 1.46 -6.34 23.52
CA GLU A 237 2.52 -5.47 24.01
C GLU A 237 2.01 -4.04 24.22
N VAL A 238 1.22 -3.53 23.28
CA VAL A 238 0.58 -2.21 23.38
C VAL A 238 -0.42 -2.18 24.54
N GLU A 239 -1.24 -3.21 24.73
CA GLU A 239 -2.22 -3.28 25.81
C GLU A 239 -1.54 -3.32 27.19
N ARG A 240 -0.44 -4.08 27.32
CA ARG A 240 0.36 -4.09 28.56
C ARG A 240 0.97 -2.73 28.88
N ALA A 241 1.49 -2.03 27.86
CA ALA A 241 2.05 -0.70 28.05
C ALA A 241 0.96 0.33 28.41
N ALA A 242 -0.21 0.27 27.77
CA ALA A 242 -1.35 1.14 28.09
C ALA A 242 -1.88 0.93 29.51
N ALA A 243 -1.82 -0.30 30.03
CA ALA A 243 -2.19 -0.59 31.43
C ALA A 243 -1.15 -0.07 32.44
N ALA A 244 0.12 0.06 32.04
CA ALA A 244 1.23 0.48 32.91
C ALA A 244 1.50 1.99 32.89
N HIS A 245 1.13 2.69 31.82
CA HIS A 245 1.47 4.10 31.61
C HIS A 245 0.23 4.92 31.21
N PRO A 246 -0.13 5.97 31.99
CA PRO A 246 -1.34 6.76 31.75
C PRO A 246 -1.29 7.59 30.46
N THR A 247 -0.11 7.81 29.89
CA THR A 247 0.11 8.53 28.62
C THR A 247 0.01 7.65 27.39
N ILE A 248 -0.09 6.33 27.55
CA ILE A 248 -0.19 5.36 26.44
C ILE A 248 -1.62 4.83 26.38
N HIS A 249 -2.27 4.99 25.23
CA HIS A 249 -3.67 4.62 25.03
C HIS A 249 -3.82 3.60 23.90
N ARG A 250 -4.88 2.80 23.97
CA ARG A 250 -5.27 1.86 22.91
C ARG A 250 -6.74 2.03 22.56
N LEU A 251 -7.05 2.10 21.27
CA LEU A 251 -8.41 2.08 20.74
C LEU A 251 -8.54 0.97 19.66
N PRO A 252 -9.73 0.39 19.50
CA PRO A 252 -9.99 -0.58 18.43
C PRO A 252 -9.81 0.08 17.06
N PRO A 253 -9.58 -0.72 15.99
CA PRO A 253 -9.51 -0.19 14.63
C PRO A 253 -10.81 0.52 14.26
N VAL A 254 -10.70 1.51 13.39
CA VAL A 254 -11.84 2.23 12.80
C VAL A 254 -12.08 1.76 11.37
N GLU A 255 -13.26 2.02 10.83
CA GLU A 255 -13.55 1.76 9.42
C GLU A 255 -12.64 2.62 8.51
N PRO A 256 -12.26 2.13 7.33
CA PRO A 256 -11.31 2.82 6.45
C PRO A 256 -11.71 4.26 6.07
N ASP A 257 -13.00 4.57 5.99
CA ASP A 257 -13.52 5.91 5.70
C ASP A 257 -13.42 6.87 6.88
N GLN A 258 -13.25 6.36 8.10
CA GLN A 258 -13.09 7.13 9.34
C GLN A 258 -11.63 7.48 9.66
N VAL A 259 -10.65 6.87 8.96
CA VAL A 259 -9.23 7.06 9.26
C VAL A 259 -8.81 8.52 9.22
N LEU A 260 -9.25 9.28 8.21
CA LEU A 260 -8.92 10.71 8.12
C LEU A 260 -9.56 11.53 9.24
N ALA A 261 -10.82 11.24 9.59
CA ALA A 261 -11.51 11.92 10.69
C ALA A 261 -10.82 11.65 12.04
N MET A 262 -10.34 10.43 12.25
CA MET A 262 -9.56 10.04 13.42
C MET A 262 -8.19 10.75 13.43
N THR A 263 -7.51 10.79 12.31
CA THR A 263 -6.18 11.43 12.20
C THR A 263 -6.26 12.92 12.49
N ARG A 264 -7.33 13.62 12.07
CA ARG A 264 -7.58 15.02 12.44
C ARG A 264 -7.82 15.24 13.94
N GLY A 265 -8.18 14.20 14.68
CA GLY A 265 -8.37 14.26 16.13
C GLY A 265 -7.08 14.17 16.94
N ALA A 266 -5.94 13.97 16.29
CA ALA A 266 -4.61 13.94 16.90
C ALA A 266 -3.80 15.18 16.50
N ASP A 267 -2.82 15.56 17.33
CA ASP A 267 -1.91 16.67 17.01
C ASP A 267 -0.81 16.23 16.05
N VAL A 268 -0.27 15.01 16.20
CA VAL A 268 0.82 14.46 15.39
C VAL A 268 0.57 13.00 15.07
N ALA A 269 0.74 12.59 13.82
CA ALA A 269 0.75 11.20 13.41
C ALA A 269 2.16 10.61 13.49
N LEU A 270 2.29 9.36 13.95
CA LEU A 270 3.57 8.64 13.98
C LEU A 270 3.71 7.72 12.76
N CYS A 271 4.73 7.98 11.95
CA CYS A 271 5.05 7.19 10.77
C CYS A 271 6.49 6.66 10.81
N LEU A 272 6.80 5.89 11.85
CA LEU A 272 8.14 5.37 12.09
C LEU A 272 8.28 3.97 11.47
N ILE A 273 8.96 3.90 10.32
CA ILE A 273 9.21 2.66 9.58
C ILE A 273 10.66 2.26 9.79
N GLU A 274 10.91 0.99 10.09
CA GLU A 274 12.26 0.44 10.14
C GLU A 274 12.85 0.37 8.73
N SER A 275 14.05 0.93 8.55
CA SER A 275 14.75 1.00 7.27
C SER A 275 15.52 -0.28 6.89
N GLY A 276 15.13 -1.44 7.45
CA GLY A 276 15.84 -2.70 7.33
C GLY A 276 15.97 -3.28 5.91
N CYS A 277 15.23 -2.75 4.92
CA CYS A 277 15.35 -3.16 3.52
C CYS A 277 15.08 -1.98 2.58
N LEU A 278 15.51 -2.11 1.31
CA LEU A 278 15.34 -1.06 0.32
C LEU A 278 13.86 -0.75 0.02
N SER A 279 13.00 -1.78 0.01
CA SER A 279 11.56 -1.61 -0.17
C SER A 279 10.95 -0.71 0.89
N HIS A 280 11.34 -0.88 2.16
CA HIS A 280 10.90 0.00 3.25
C HIS A 280 11.45 1.42 3.09
N ARG A 281 12.75 1.56 2.76
CA ARG A 281 13.38 2.88 2.58
C ARG A 281 12.75 3.71 1.47
N LEU A 282 12.33 3.09 0.37
CA LEU A 282 11.70 3.78 -0.77
C LEU A 282 10.16 3.79 -0.68
N SER A 283 9.57 3.36 0.43
CA SER A 283 8.12 3.32 0.59
C SER A 283 7.50 4.70 0.79
N THR A 284 6.21 4.81 0.47
CA THR A 284 5.33 5.89 0.87
C THR A 284 4.28 5.31 1.81
N PRO A 285 4.48 5.36 3.13
CA PRO A 285 3.54 4.76 4.07
C PRO A 285 2.16 5.42 4.01
N ASN A 286 1.09 4.63 4.03
CA ASN A 286 -0.27 5.14 4.02
C ASN A 286 -0.52 6.13 5.17
N LYS A 287 -0.01 5.84 6.38
CA LYS A 287 -0.16 6.73 7.56
C LYS A 287 0.35 8.14 7.31
N MET A 288 1.47 8.29 6.60
CA MET A 288 2.03 9.58 6.23
C MET A 288 1.09 10.32 5.26
N MET A 289 0.59 9.63 4.24
CA MET A 289 -0.34 10.21 3.29
C MET A 289 -1.70 10.55 3.92
N GLU A 290 -2.16 9.72 4.85
CA GLU A 290 -3.36 9.95 5.65
C GLU A 290 -3.21 11.18 6.54
N ALA A 291 -2.05 11.35 7.18
CA ALA A 291 -1.74 12.52 8.00
C ALA A 291 -1.75 13.80 7.15
N PHE A 292 -1.05 13.80 6.02
CA PHE A 292 -1.00 14.96 5.13
C PHE A 292 -2.40 15.30 4.56
N ALA A 293 -3.18 14.29 4.17
CA ALA A 293 -4.57 14.48 3.73
C ALA A 293 -5.49 15.01 4.84
N ALA A 294 -5.19 14.67 6.09
CA ALA A 294 -5.91 15.17 7.27
C ALA A 294 -5.51 16.60 7.67
N GLY A 295 -4.39 17.12 7.15
CA GLY A 295 -3.79 18.38 7.61
C GLY A 295 -2.99 18.22 8.91
N THR A 296 -2.70 16.99 9.33
CA THR A 296 -1.99 16.65 10.57
C THR A 296 -0.51 16.44 10.26
N PRO A 297 0.45 17.01 11.00
CA PRO A 297 1.85 16.71 10.86
C PRO A 297 2.14 15.22 11.11
N ALA A 298 3.11 14.68 10.39
CA ALA A 298 3.57 13.31 10.58
C ALA A 298 5.04 13.28 10.98
N LEU A 299 5.34 12.74 12.16
CA LEU A 299 6.72 12.45 12.58
C LEU A 299 7.16 11.15 11.92
N CYS A 300 8.10 11.25 10.99
CA CYS A 300 8.50 10.18 10.07
C CYS A 300 9.93 9.71 10.32
N SER A 301 10.23 8.45 10.01
CA SER A 301 11.62 8.01 9.75
C SER A 301 12.17 8.70 8.50
N ALA A 302 13.50 8.75 8.34
CA ALA A 302 14.20 9.35 7.20
C ALA A 302 13.96 8.58 5.88
N LEU A 303 12.74 8.70 5.36
CA LEU A 303 12.36 8.17 4.06
C LEU A 303 12.51 9.26 2.98
N PRO A 304 13.06 8.95 1.79
CA PRO A 304 13.16 9.93 0.68
C PRO A 304 11.81 10.58 0.35
N GLU A 305 10.72 9.80 0.38
CA GLU A 305 9.37 10.33 0.13
C GLU A 305 8.90 11.26 1.25
N ALA A 306 9.22 11.00 2.52
CA ALA A 306 8.88 11.91 3.61
C ALA A 306 9.58 13.27 3.42
N ARG A 307 10.88 13.25 3.12
CA ARG A 307 11.65 14.48 2.85
C ARG A 307 11.12 15.22 1.62
N ARG A 308 10.79 14.50 0.56
CA ARG A 308 10.24 15.09 -0.67
C ARG A 308 8.92 15.82 -0.43
N TYR A 309 8.02 15.26 0.37
CA TYR A 309 6.75 15.90 0.69
C TYR A 309 6.91 17.05 1.69
N LEU A 310 7.69 16.86 2.75
CA LEU A 310 7.83 17.85 3.82
C LEU A 310 8.70 19.06 3.43
N GLY A 311 9.64 18.91 2.47
CA GLY A 311 10.48 20.00 2.01
C GLY A 311 11.25 20.66 3.14
N ASP A 312 11.07 21.97 3.31
CA ASP A 312 11.67 22.80 4.36
C ASP A 312 11.24 22.43 5.79
N GLN A 313 10.15 21.71 5.95
CA GLN A 313 9.66 21.25 7.25
C GLN A 313 10.27 19.91 7.69
N ALA A 314 11.13 19.30 6.84
CA ALA A 314 11.69 17.97 7.12
C ALA A 314 12.56 17.95 8.39
N ASP A 315 13.27 19.04 8.72
CA ASP A 315 14.12 19.12 9.90
C ASP A 315 13.35 19.00 11.22
N THR A 316 12.07 19.37 11.23
CA THR A 316 11.18 19.21 12.39
C THR A 316 10.53 17.82 12.42
N TRP A 317 10.12 17.29 11.24
CA TRP A 317 9.21 16.16 11.15
C TRP A 317 9.84 14.86 10.65
N VAL A 318 11.17 14.85 10.39
CA VAL A 318 11.90 13.63 9.98
C VAL A 318 13.00 13.30 10.98
N LEU A 319 12.98 12.08 11.50
CA LEU A 319 14.01 11.53 12.38
C LEU A 319 15.04 10.75 11.53
N GLU A 320 16.30 11.14 11.61
CA GLU A 320 17.39 10.44 10.92
C GLU A 320 17.62 9.06 11.50
N ASP A 321 17.66 8.99 12.81
CA ASP A 321 17.77 7.76 13.59
C ASP A 321 16.67 7.72 14.67
N PRO A 322 15.50 7.10 14.37
CA PRO A 322 14.41 7.04 15.34
C PRO A 322 14.80 6.45 16.71
N GLU A 323 15.74 5.50 16.76
CA GLU A 323 16.19 4.88 18.02
C GLU A 323 16.88 5.89 18.95
N HIS A 324 17.64 6.82 18.41
CA HIS A 324 18.35 7.84 19.17
C HIS A 324 17.58 9.17 19.29
N ASP A 325 16.81 9.51 18.27
CA ASP A 325 16.23 10.85 18.12
C ASP A 325 14.82 10.99 18.70
N LEU A 326 14.05 9.88 18.85
CA LEU A 326 12.61 9.98 19.15
C LEU A 326 12.33 10.69 20.48
N VAL A 327 13.00 10.31 21.57
CA VAL A 327 12.74 10.91 22.90
C VAL A 327 13.06 12.41 22.88
N SER A 328 14.16 12.82 22.27
CA SER A 328 14.54 14.23 22.15
C SER A 328 13.56 15.01 21.26
N ALA A 329 13.09 14.42 20.18
CA ALA A 329 12.08 15.02 19.29
C ALA A 329 10.75 15.22 20.02
N LEU A 330 10.28 14.22 20.77
CA LEU A 330 9.06 14.33 21.59
C LEU A 330 9.14 15.44 22.63
N GLY A 331 10.34 15.68 23.19
CA GLY A 331 10.58 16.79 24.14
C GLY A 331 10.74 18.16 23.49
N ARG A 332 11.03 18.21 22.19
CA ARG A 332 11.27 19.47 21.44
C ARG A 332 10.01 19.94 20.70
N ILE A 333 9.24 19.04 20.13
CA ILE A 333 8.02 19.39 19.38
C ILE A 333 7.02 20.06 20.31
N THR A 334 6.59 21.24 19.92
CA THR A 334 5.65 22.09 20.65
C THR A 334 4.30 22.20 19.95
N ARG A 335 3.32 22.78 20.60
CA ARG A 335 2.03 23.11 19.96
C ARG A 335 2.19 24.15 18.87
N GLU A 336 3.14 25.08 19.01
CA GLU A 336 3.47 26.08 17.99
C GLU A 336 3.98 25.42 16.69
N ASP A 337 4.79 24.35 16.82
CA ASP A 337 5.27 23.58 15.65
C ASP A 337 4.07 22.89 14.93
N VAL A 338 3.12 22.35 15.72
CA VAL A 338 1.91 21.73 15.16
C VAL A 338 1.03 22.77 14.43
N GLU A 339 0.83 23.95 15.01
CA GLU A 339 0.04 25.03 14.45
C GLU A 339 0.73 25.68 13.22
N ALA A 340 2.07 25.71 13.22
CA ALA A 340 2.86 26.19 12.09
C ALA A 340 2.95 25.21 10.93
N PHE A 341 2.53 23.95 11.11
CA PHE A 341 2.61 22.92 10.07
C PHE A 341 1.77 23.28 8.84
N ARG A 342 2.37 23.19 7.68
CA ARG A 342 1.73 23.35 6.39
C ARG A 342 1.61 22.00 5.70
N ALA A 343 0.41 21.48 5.61
CA ALA A 343 0.18 20.19 4.96
C ALA A 343 0.66 20.24 3.50
N PRO A 344 1.55 19.34 3.09
CA PRO A 344 2.03 19.29 1.72
C PRO A 344 0.92 18.89 0.76
N ALA A 345 0.97 19.39 -0.47
CA ALA A 345 0.10 18.92 -1.53
C ALA A 345 0.44 17.47 -1.86
N ILE A 346 -0.55 16.59 -1.77
CA ILE A 346 -0.41 15.19 -2.12
C ILE A 346 -1.18 14.89 -3.41
N PRO A 347 -0.68 13.98 -4.28
CA PRO A 347 -1.42 13.57 -5.47
C PRO A 347 -2.76 12.94 -5.08
N THR A 348 -3.79 13.26 -5.85
CA THR A 348 -5.09 12.60 -5.71
C THR A 348 -5.07 11.22 -6.35
N TRP A 349 -6.03 10.37 -5.94
CA TRP A 349 -6.22 9.09 -6.62
C TRP A 349 -6.60 9.28 -8.10
N GLU A 350 -7.41 10.27 -8.40
CA GLU A 350 -7.93 10.59 -9.73
C GLU A 350 -6.80 10.96 -10.70
N GLU A 351 -5.80 11.72 -10.27
CA GLU A 351 -4.63 12.07 -11.08
C GLU A 351 -3.80 10.84 -11.44
N GLY A 352 -3.52 9.97 -10.47
CA GLY A 352 -2.82 8.71 -10.71
C GLY A 352 -3.61 7.77 -11.60
N ALA A 353 -4.91 7.66 -11.38
CA ALA A 353 -5.84 6.85 -12.15
C ALA A 353 -5.98 7.33 -13.60
N SER A 354 -5.96 8.66 -13.84
CA SER A 354 -5.98 9.22 -15.20
C SER A 354 -4.73 8.80 -15.99
N ARG A 355 -3.55 9.01 -15.40
CA ARG A 355 -2.28 8.59 -16.01
C ARG A 355 -2.25 7.08 -16.30
N LEU A 356 -2.78 6.27 -15.38
CA LEU A 356 -2.87 4.83 -15.58
C LEU A 356 -3.80 4.48 -16.75
N ARG A 357 -5.00 5.11 -16.85
CA ARG A 357 -5.92 4.91 -17.96
C ARG A 357 -5.28 5.26 -19.30
N GLU A 358 -4.64 6.42 -19.39
CA GLU A 358 -3.94 6.86 -20.60
C GLU A 358 -2.87 5.86 -21.04
N ALA A 359 -2.11 5.28 -20.08
CA ALA A 359 -1.13 4.24 -20.39
C ALA A 359 -1.79 2.97 -20.95
N TYR A 360 -2.93 2.55 -20.37
CA TYR A 360 -3.69 1.42 -20.91
C TYR A 360 -4.30 1.73 -22.27
N GLU A 361 -4.83 2.92 -22.51
CA GLU A 361 -5.38 3.35 -23.81
C GLU A 361 -4.31 3.30 -24.89
N ARG A 362 -3.11 3.84 -24.64
CA ARG A 362 -1.98 3.75 -25.57
C ARG A 362 -1.59 2.31 -25.88
N ALA A 363 -1.52 1.46 -24.84
CA ALA A 363 -1.17 0.05 -25.01
C ALA A 363 -2.24 -0.73 -25.80
N LEU A 364 -3.53 -0.46 -25.55
CA LEU A 364 -4.65 -1.05 -26.29
C LEU A 364 -4.65 -0.62 -27.76
N ALA A 365 -4.42 0.66 -28.04
CA ALA A 365 -4.32 1.19 -29.40
C ALA A 365 -3.16 0.54 -30.19
N ALA A 366 -1.97 0.43 -29.58
CA ALA A 366 -0.82 -0.22 -30.19
C ALA A 366 -1.09 -1.71 -30.55
N ARG A 367 -1.85 -2.42 -29.71
CA ARG A 367 -2.23 -3.82 -29.98
C ARG A 367 -3.27 -3.96 -31.09
N SER A 368 -4.18 -2.98 -31.24
CA SER A 368 -5.20 -2.99 -32.28
C SER A 368 -4.62 -2.75 -33.70
N THR A 369 -3.48 -2.07 -33.79
CA THR A 369 -2.80 -1.83 -35.11
C THR A 369 -1.97 -3.01 -35.60
N HIS A 370 -1.73 -4.02 -34.75
CA HIS A 370 -0.91 -5.20 -35.07
C HIS A 370 -1.75 -6.48 -35.26
N GLN A 371 -3.09 -6.39 -35.19
CA GLN A 371 -4.06 -7.45 -35.52
C GLN A 371 -4.71 -7.18 -36.88
#